data_bf0499720d9e0d3b91dfd480bd289556
#
_entry.id   bf0499720d9e0d3b91dfd480bd289556
#
_cell.length_a   1.000
_cell.length_b   1.000
_cell.length_c   1.000
_cell.angle_alpha   90.00
_cell.angle_beta   90.00
_cell.angle_gamma   90.00
#
_symmetry.space_group_name_H-M   'P 1'
#
loop_
_entity.id
_entity.type
_entity.pdbx_description
1 polymer ?
#
loop_
_entity_poly.entity_id
_entity_poly.type
_entity_poly.pdbx_seq_one_letter_code
_entity_poly.pdbx_strand_id
1 'polypeptide(L)'
;MRTRWFITLLVAFALTIPAFAQTSPTDDKTANVRRLLTIMGAEKLQASIIDQFMNIFKSSVAKTARPDERTQKMLDRMTTLFTEEVKKADFLQMTADLYSKNFTNDEIKELIQFYESPIGRKTIQVLPTVTQESMTRGAELGQIAAKRALERMAEEFPEFKAMLNAAPR
;
A
#
# COMPACT_ATOMS: atom_id res chain seq x y z
N MET A 1 -60.97 -65.87 -22.87
CA MET A 1 -60.76 -64.38 -22.81
C MET A 1 -59.37 -64.12 -22.41
N ARG A 2 -58.54 -63.50 -23.25
CA ARG A 2 -57.07 -63.41 -23.10
C ARG A 2 -56.75 -62.00 -22.66
N THR A 3 -56.25 -61.81 -21.42
CA THR A 3 -55.82 -60.54 -20.88
C THR A 3 -54.34 -60.41 -21.10
N ARG A 4 -53.94 -59.47 -21.98
CA ARG A 4 -52.54 -59.16 -22.30
C ARG A 4 -52.02 -58.13 -21.30
N TRP A 5 -51.01 -58.50 -20.54
CA TRP A 5 -50.23 -57.58 -19.63
C TRP A 5 -49.17 -56.84 -20.49
N PHE A 6 -49.30 -55.54 -20.57
CA PHE A 6 -48.20 -54.67 -21.06
C PHE A 6 -47.36 -54.23 -19.88
N ILE A 7 -46.13 -54.72 -19.80
CA ILE A 7 -45.11 -54.22 -18.87
C ILE A 7 -44.46 -53.00 -19.51
N THR A 8 -44.77 -51.83 -19.03
CA THR A 8 -44.09 -50.56 -19.43
C THR A 8 -42.82 -50.45 -18.65
N LEU A 9 -41.67 -50.64 -19.30
CA LEU A 9 -40.32 -50.44 -18.74
C LEU A 9 -40.02 -48.95 -18.75
N LEU A 10 -40.05 -48.31 -17.56
CA LEU A 10 -39.70 -46.89 -17.37
C LEU A 10 -38.20 -46.80 -17.16
N VAL A 11 -37.45 -46.49 -18.23
CA VAL A 11 -35.98 -46.21 -18.14
C VAL A 11 -35.82 -44.82 -17.58
N ALA A 12 -35.45 -44.74 -16.30
CA ALA A 12 -35.03 -43.48 -15.66
C ALA A 12 -33.64 -43.14 -16.16
N PHE A 13 -33.55 -42.19 -17.09
CA PHE A 13 -32.30 -41.57 -17.53
C PHE A 13 -31.85 -40.56 -16.47
N ALA A 14 -30.96 -40.97 -15.54
CA ALA A 14 -30.36 -40.08 -14.57
C ALA A 14 -29.41 -39.12 -15.29
N LEU A 15 -29.88 -37.91 -15.56
CA LEU A 15 -29.03 -36.78 -15.96
C LEU A 15 -28.11 -36.41 -14.80
N THR A 16 -26.90 -36.92 -14.81
CA THR A 16 -25.81 -36.40 -13.96
C THR A 16 -25.40 -35.03 -14.50
N ILE A 17 -26.00 -33.97 -13.97
CA ILE A 17 -25.54 -32.60 -14.19
C ILE A 17 -24.21 -32.48 -13.44
N PRO A 18 -23.07 -32.17 -14.11
CA PRO A 18 -21.85 -31.86 -13.39
C PRO A 18 -22.13 -30.62 -12.54
N ALA A 19 -21.96 -30.74 -11.21
CA ALA A 19 -22.02 -29.62 -10.31
C ALA A 19 -20.84 -28.71 -10.66
N PHE A 20 -21.08 -27.70 -11.49
CA PHE A 20 -20.17 -26.54 -11.54
C PHE A 20 -20.18 -25.95 -10.15
N ALA A 21 -19.04 -26.04 -9.46
CA ALA A 21 -18.82 -25.35 -8.20
C ALA A 21 -19.05 -23.86 -8.47
N GLN A 22 -20.21 -23.35 -8.09
CA GLN A 22 -20.50 -21.93 -8.09
C GLN A 22 -19.65 -21.33 -6.98
N THR A 23 -18.54 -20.66 -7.34
CA THR A 23 -17.81 -19.80 -6.42
C THR A 23 -18.78 -18.75 -5.91
N SER A 24 -18.85 -18.59 -4.58
CA SER A 24 -19.71 -17.58 -3.96
C SER A 24 -19.29 -16.20 -4.46
N PRO A 25 -20.23 -15.27 -4.72
CA PRO A 25 -19.89 -13.91 -5.17
C PRO A 25 -18.89 -13.19 -4.25
N THR A 26 -18.82 -13.57 -2.98
CA THR A 26 -17.87 -13.06 -1.98
C THR A 26 -16.48 -13.61 -2.22
N ASP A 27 -16.34 -14.90 -2.58
CA ASP A 27 -15.03 -15.52 -2.88
C ASP A 27 -14.42 -14.91 -4.13
N ASP A 28 -15.25 -14.61 -5.13
CA ASP A 28 -14.87 -13.96 -6.39
C ASP A 28 -14.31 -12.54 -6.14
N LYS A 29 -14.96 -11.74 -5.30
CA LYS A 29 -14.52 -10.40 -4.94
C LYS A 29 -13.18 -10.43 -4.21
N THR A 30 -13.03 -11.31 -3.23
CA THR A 30 -11.79 -11.47 -2.48
C THR A 30 -10.62 -11.87 -3.38
N ALA A 31 -10.84 -12.81 -4.30
CA ALA A 31 -9.83 -13.23 -5.28
C ALA A 31 -9.44 -12.07 -6.21
N ASN A 32 -10.39 -11.29 -6.70
CA ASN A 32 -10.14 -10.14 -7.55
C ASN A 32 -9.38 -9.02 -6.83
N VAL A 33 -9.71 -8.74 -5.57
CA VAL A 33 -8.97 -7.77 -4.75
C VAL A 33 -7.52 -8.21 -4.58
N ARG A 34 -7.26 -9.46 -4.23
CA ARG A 34 -5.88 -9.99 -4.12
C ARG A 34 -5.12 -9.87 -5.43
N ARG A 35 -5.75 -10.21 -6.55
CA ARG A 35 -5.18 -10.04 -7.89
C ARG A 35 -4.81 -8.57 -8.16
N LEU A 36 -5.72 -7.64 -7.87
CA LEU A 36 -5.47 -6.21 -8.02
C LEU A 36 -4.26 -5.76 -7.20
N LEU A 37 -4.18 -6.14 -5.92
CA LEU A 37 -3.06 -5.80 -5.04
C LEU A 37 -1.72 -6.36 -5.55
N THR A 38 -1.73 -7.58 -6.10
CA THR A 38 -0.53 -8.19 -6.73
C THR A 38 -0.09 -7.38 -7.96
N ILE A 39 -1.03 -7.02 -8.85
CA ILE A 39 -0.73 -6.20 -10.04
C ILE A 39 -0.15 -4.84 -9.65
N MET A 40 -0.70 -4.21 -8.62
CA MET A 40 -0.23 -2.92 -8.10
C MET A 40 1.12 -3.02 -7.36
N GLY A 41 1.60 -4.23 -7.08
CA GLY A 41 2.87 -4.44 -6.37
C GLY A 41 2.80 -4.07 -4.88
N ALA A 42 1.66 -4.30 -4.23
CA ALA A 42 1.40 -3.94 -2.84
C ALA A 42 2.46 -4.50 -1.86
N GLU A 43 2.99 -5.70 -2.11
CA GLU A 43 4.07 -6.29 -1.30
C GLU A 43 5.36 -5.47 -1.37
N LYS A 44 5.74 -5.00 -2.57
CA LYS A 44 6.93 -4.15 -2.75
C LYS A 44 6.75 -2.80 -2.10
N LEU A 45 5.56 -2.23 -2.20
CA LEU A 45 5.22 -0.96 -1.55
C LEU A 45 5.31 -1.09 -0.02
N GLN A 46 4.77 -2.16 0.55
CA GLN A 46 4.89 -2.46 1.99
C GLN A 46 6.35 -2.53 2.44
N ALA A 47 7.19 -3.29 1.73
CA ALA A 47 8.62 -3.39 2.05
C ALA A 47 9.31 -2.02 2.01
N SER A 48 9.03 -1.21 0.97
CA SER A 48 9.58 0.14 0.84
C SER A 48 9.17 1.08 1.98
N ILE A 49 7.91 1.03 2.43
CA ILE A 49 7.42 1.83 3.56
C ILE A 49 8.16 1.44 4.85
N ILE A 50 8.35 0.15 5.10
CA ILE A 50 9.09 -0.35 6.26
C ILE A 50 10.53 0.15 6.23
N ASP A 51 11.21 0.02 5.10
CA ASP A 51 12.60 0.47 4.94
C ASP A 51 12.75 1.97 5.14
N GLN A 52 11.85 2.78 4.58
CA GLN A 52 11.84 4.23 4.77
C GLN A 52 11.62 4.61 6.24
N PHE A 53 10.64 3.98 6.90
CA PHE A 53 10.38 4.22 8.33
C PHE A 53 11.62 3.89 9.17
N MET A 54 12.26 2.75 8.92
CA MET A 54 13.46 2.34 9.65
C MET A 54 14.65 3.26 9.40
N ASN A 55 14.82 3.76 8.19
CA ASN A 55 15.88 4.72 7.85
C ASN A 55 15.67 6.07 8.58
N ILE A 56 14.44 6.57 8.61
CA ILE A 56 14.08 7.79 9.36
C ILE A 56 14.35 7.58 10.87
N PHE A 57 13.92 6.44 11.40
CA PHE A 57 14.11 6.09 12.80
C PHE A 57 15.61 6.05 13.18
N LYS A 58 16.42 5.29 12.42
CA LYS A 58 17.89 5.20 12.63
C LYS A 58 18.55 6.58 12.54
N SER A 59 18.16 7.40 11.56
CA SER A 59 18.67 8.75 11.38
C SER A 59 18.33 9.67 12.56
N SER A 60 17.13 9.55 13.12
CA SER A 60 16.70 10.33 14.28
C SER A 60 17.51 9.96 15.53
N VAL A 61 17.73 8.68 15.76
CA VAL A 61 18.57 8.22 16.90
C VAL A 61 20.02 8.66 16.74
N ALA A 62 20.59 8.54 15.54
CA ALA A 62 21.98 8.95 15.27
C ALA A 62 22.23 10.45 15.47
N LYS A 63 21.21 11.30 15.31
CA LYS A 63 21.29 12.75 15.59
C LYS A 63 21.27 13.08 17.07
N THR A 64 20.64 12.24 17.88
CA THR A 64 20.45 12.49 19.33
C THR A 64 21.64 12.03 20.15
N ALA A 65 22.32 10.97 19.73
CA ALA A 65 23.55 10.46 20.34
C ALA A 65 24.43 9.84 19.28
N ARG A 66 25.75 10.02 19.34
CA ARG A 66 26.66 9.17 18.56
C ARG A 66 26.59 7.77 19.16
N PRO A 67 25.97 6.78 18.47
CA PRO A 67 25.80 5.47 19.05
C PRO A 67 27.17 4.81 19.20
N ASP A 68 27.46 4.35 20.40
CA ASP A 68 28.55 3.41 20.66
C ASP A 68 28.20 2.04 20.03
N GLU A 69 29.16 1.13 20.02
CA GLU A 69 28.97 -0.20 19.42
C GLU A 69 27.78 -0.96 20.03
N ARG A 70 27.52 -0.77 21.32
CA ARG A 70 26.40 -1.41 22.04
C ARG A 70 25.05 -0.85 21.56
N THR A 71 24.96 0.47 21.47
CA THR A 71 23.78 1.17 20.97
C THR A 71 23.48 0.77 19.52
N GLN A 72 24.52 0.65 18.68
CA GLN A 72 24.37 0.20 17.29
C GLN A 72 23.78 -1.23 17.22
N LYS A 73 24.31 -2.16 18.02
CA LYS A 73 23.77 -3.54 18.10
C LYS A 73 22.31 -3.57 18.56
N MET A 74 21.95 -2.71 19.51
CA MET A 74 20.57 -2.59 19.99
C MET A 74 19.63 -2.08 18.89
N LEU A 75 20.04 -1.07 18.12
CA LEU A 75 19.29 -0.53 17.00
C LEU A 75 19.09 -1.57 15.88
N ASP A 76 20.14 -2.33 15.56
CA ASP A 76 20.06 -3.38 14.56
C ASP A 76 19.11 -4.51 15.01
N ARG A 77 19.19 -4.90 16.29
CA ARG A 77 18.25 -5.90 16.85
C ARG A 77 16.82 -5.39 16.86
N MET A 78 16.59 -4.13 17.23
CA MET A 78 15.28 -3.51 17.20
C MET A 78 14.70 -3.45 15.78
N THR A 79 15.54 -3.13 14.78
CA THR A 79 15.17 -3.17 13.36
C THR A 79 14.69 -4.56 12.94
N THR A 80 15.43 -5.58 13.33
CA THR A 80 15.09 -6.98 13.04
C THR A 80 13.73 -7.36 13.67
N LEU A 81 13.57 -7.09 14.98
CA LEU A 81 12.34 -7.40 15.70
C LEU A 81 11.14 -6.64 15.14
N PHE A 82 11.30 -5.36 14.84
CA PHE A 82 10.24 -4.56 14.21
C PHE A 82 9.81 -5.15 12.86
N THR A 83 10.79 -5.52 12.02
CA THR A 83 10.50 -6.14 10.72
C THR A 83 9.79 -7.49 10.87
N GLU A 84 10.17 -8.31 11.86
CA GLU A 84 9.51 -9.58 12.17
C GLU A 84 8.06 -9.36 12.61
N GLU A 85 7.80 -8.38 13.49
CA GLU A 85 6.45 -8.07 13.97
C GLU A 85 5.55 -7.50 12.87
N VAL A 86 6.08 -6.59 12.02
CA VAL A 86 5.31 -6.04 10.89
C VAL A 86 4.98 -7.12 9.86
N LYS A 87 5.86 -8.10 9.65
CA LYS A 87 5.55 -9.25 8.76
C LYS A 87 4.45 -10.15 9.31
N LYS A 88 4.28 -10.22 10.64
CA LYS A 88 3.16 -10.95 11.26
C LYS A 88 1.83 -10.21 11.10
N ALA A 89 1.87 -8.90 11.03
CA ALA A 89 0.70 -8.10 10.70
C ALA A 89 0.34 -8.33 9.23
N ASP A 90 -0.82 -8.91 8.95
CA ASP A 90 -1.28 -9.16 7.58
C ASP A 90 -1.73 -7.85 6.91
N PHE A 91 -0.74 -7.03 6.54
CA PHE A 91 -0.95 -5.76 5.86
C PHE A 91 -1.70 -5.93 4.55
N LEU A 92 -1.44 -7.03 3.84
CA LEU A 92 -2.14 -7.31 2.58
C LEU A 92 -3.61 -7.62 2.82
N GLN A 93 -3.94 -8.37 3.88
CA GLN A 93 -5.33 -8.63 4.25
C GLN A 93 -6.03 -7.34 4.69
N MET A 94 -5.39 -6.53 5.55
CA MET A 94 -5.93 -5.22 5.93
C MET A 94 -6.21 -4.33 4.71
N THR A 95 -5.29 -4.29 3.74
CA THR A 95 -5.47 -3.53 2.50
C THR A 95 -6.59 -4.12 1.64
N ALA A 96 -6.67 -5.46 1.56
CA ALA A 96 -7.74 -6.15 0.84
C ALA A 96 -9.12 -5.84 1.43
N ASP A 97 -9.24 -5.78 2.75
CA ASP A 97 -10.48 -5.42 3.44
C ASP A 97 -10.90 -3.98 3.13
N LEU A 98 -9.93 -3.05 3.07
CA LEU A 98 -10.20 -1.66 2.68
C LEU A 98 -10.71 -1.55 1.23
N TYR A 99 -10.10 -2.27 0.28
CA TYR A 99 -10.59 -2.32 -1.10
C TYR A 99 -11.97 -2.95 -1.17
N SER A 100 -12.18 -4.07 -0.47
CA SER A 100 -13.47 -4.77 -0.43
C SER A 100 -14.59 -3.92 0.16
N LYS A 101 -14.27 -3.04 1.11
CA LYS A 101 -15.23 -2.12 1.72
C LYS A 101 -15.61 -0.96 0.79
N ASN A 102 -14.67 -0.43 0.01
CA ASN A 102 -14.84 0.81 -0.73
C ASN A 102 -15.22 0.61 -2.21
N PHE A 103 -14.99 -0.57 -2.78
CA PHE A 103 -15.27 -0.88 -4.19
C PHE A 103 -16.18 -2.09 -4.32
N THR A 104 -17.04 -2.07 -5.32
CA THR A 104 -17.81 -3.23 -5.76
C THR A 104 -16.90 -4.22 -6.50
N ASN A 105 -17.37 -5.45 -6.71
CA ASN A 105 -16.59 -6.43 -7.47
C ASN A 105 -16.36 -6.00 -8.94
N ASP A 106 -17.31 -5.32 -9.53
CA ASP A 106 -17.19 -4.87 -10.93
C ASP A 106 -16.22 -3.71 -11.06
N GLU A 107 -16.23 -2.76 -10.12
CA GLU A 107 -15.20 -1.70 -10.04
C GLU A 107 -13.80 -2.27 -9.83
N ILE A 108 -13.63 -3.33 -9.03
CA ILE A 108 -12.35 -4.03 -8.88
C ILE A 108 -11.89 -4.65 -10.21
N LYS A 109 -12.79 -5.25 -10.97
CA LYS A 109 -12.47 -5.79 -12.31
C LYS A 109 -12.05 -4.68 -13.28
N GLU A 110 -12.70 -3.53 -13.26
CA GLU A 110 -12.31 -2.36 -14.06
C GLU A 110 -10.93 -1.85 -13.68
N LEU A 111 -10.61 -1.75 -12.38
CA LEU A 111 -9.27 -1.41 -11.90
C LEU A 111 -8.22 -2.42 -12.37
N ILE A 112 -8.51 -3.72 -12.33
CA ILE A 112 -7.62 -4.76 -12.86
C ILE A 112 -7.35 -4.51 -14.34
N GLN A 113 -8.38 -4.31 -15.15
CA GLN A 113 -8.24 -4.04 -16.59
C GLN A 113 -7.40 -2.78 -16.83
N PHE A 114 -7.63 -1.72 -16.08
CA PHE A 114 -6.83 -0.50 -16.17
C PHE A 114 -5.35 -0.77 -15.87
N TYR A 115 -5.03 -1.39 -14.74
CA TYR A 115 -3.64 -1.63 -14.35
C TYR A 115 -2.91 -2.68 -15.20
N GLU A 116 -3.65 -3.59 -15.85
CA GLU A 116 -3.11 -4.52 -16.86
C GLU A 116 -2.90 -3.87 -18.23
N SER A 117 -3.45 -2.69 -18.49
CA SER A 117 -3.24 -1.94 -19.73
C SER A 117 -1.80 -1.39 -19.83
N PRO A 118 -1.33 -1.02 -21.02
CA PRO A 118 0.00 -0.40 -21.19
C PRO A 118 0.17 0.87 -20.35
N ILE A 119 -0.85 1.72 -20.28
CA ILE A 119 -0.81 2.96 -19.50
C ILE A 119 -0.86 2.68 -17.99
N GLY A 120 -1.69 1.74 -17.55
CA GLY A 120 -1.78 1.34 -16.15
C GLY A 120 -0.45 0.78 -15.62
N ARG A 121 0.20 -0.11 -16.37
CA ARG A 121 1.55 -0.61 -16.03
C ARG A 121 2.58 0.51 -15.97
N LYS A 122 2.56 1.44 -16.91
CA LYS A 122 3.43 2.61 -16.89
C LYS A 122 3.17 3.48 -15.66
N THR A 123 1.92 3.68 -15.29
CA THR A 123 1.53 4.44 -14.09
C THR A 123 2.13 3.85 -12.82
N ILE A 124 2.01 2.52 -12.62
CA ILE A 124 2.61 1.83 -11.46
C ILE A 124 4.12 2.06 -11.39
N GLN A 125 4.81 2.00 -12.54
CA GLN A 125 6.26 2.14 -12.60
C GLN A 125 6.74 3.57 -12.35
N VAL A 126 6.01 4.57 -12.85
CA VAL A 126 6.45 5.98 -12.87
C VAL A 126 5.97 6.75 -11.64
N LEU A 127 4.78 6.43 -11.11
CA LEU A 127 4.18 7.18 -10.02
C LEU A 127 5.05 7.30 -8.76
N PRO A 128 5.77 6.26 -8.30
CA PRO A 128 6.68 6.38 -7.15
C PRO A 128 7.78 7.44 -7.39
N THR A 129 8.39 7.45 -8.59
CA THR A 129 9.43 8.43 -8.96
C THR A 129 8.86 9.85 -9.01
N VAL A 130 7.71 10.04 -9.65
CA VAL A 130 7.03 11.34 -9.70
C VAL A 130 6.71 11.84 -8.29
N THR A 131 6.21 10.97 -7.43
CA THR A 131 5.92 11.32 -6.03
C THR A 131 7.19 11.74 -5.30
N GLN A 132 8.26 10.97 -5.39
CA GLN A 132 9.52 11.25 -4.73
C GLN A 132 10.14 12.58 -5.22
N GLU A 133 10.18 12.80 -6.52
CA GLU A 133 10.67 14.06 -7.09
C GLU A 133 9.81 15.25 -6.67
N SER A 134 8.49 15.09 -6.64
CA SER A 134 7.57 16.13 -6.19
C SER A 134 7.80 16.50 -4.73
N MET A 135 8.04 15.52 -3.86
CA MET A 135 8.36 15.76 -2.45
C MET A 135 9.69 16.52 -2.29
N THR A 136 10.72 16.13 -3.04
CA THR A 136 12.03 16.79 -3.02
C THR A 136 11.91 18.25 -3.47
N ARG A 137 11.29 18.50 -4.62
CA ARG A 137 11.05 19.85 -5.13
C ARG A 137 10.16 20.68 -4.21
N GLY A 138 9.15 20.05 -3.61
CA GLY A 138 8.30 20.69 -2.61
C GLY A 138 9.08 21.15 -1.37
N ALA A 139 10.00 20.34 -0.89
CA ALA A 139 10.89 20.71 0.22
C ALA A 139 11.81 21.88 -0.14
N GLU A 140 12.41 21.88 -1.34
CA GLU A 140 13.23 22.99 -1.85
C GLU A 140 12.42 24.30 -1.96
N LEU A 141 11.22 24.24 -2.52
CA LEU A 141 10.31 25.39 -2.58
C LEU A 141 9.92 25.88 -1.17
N GLY A 142 9.69 24.96 -0.25
CA GLY A 142 9.41 25.28 1.16
C GLY A 142 10.56 26.04 1.83
N GLN A 143 11.82 25.62 1.58
CA GLN A 143 13.00 26.32 2.11
C GLN A 143 13.13 27.73 1.51
N ILE A 144 12.94 27.89 0.21
CA ILE A 144 12.97 29.19 -0.45
C ILE A 144 11.87 30.11 0.09
N ALA A 145 10.64 29.57 0.25
CA ALA A 145 9.52 30.33 0.78
C ALA A 145 9.77 30.77 2.24
N ALA A 146 10.29 29.87 3.08
CA ALA A 146 10.62 30.16 4.46
C ALA A 146 11.70 31.26 4.56
N LYS A 147 12.75 31.18 3.74
CA LYS A 147 13.79 32.22 3.68
C LYS A 147 13.21 33.59 3.31
N ARG A 148 12.41 33.67 2.26
CA ARG A 148 11.74 34.90 1.83
C ARG A 148 10.79 35.46 2.89
N ALA A 149 10.06 34.57 3.59
CA ALA A 149 9.18 34.98 4.66
C ALA A 149 9.96 35.59 5.83
N LEU A 150 11.10 34.99 6.22
CA LEU A 150 11.98 35.54 7.27
C LEU A 150 12.60 36.88 6.87
N GLU A 151 13.01 37.04 5.61
CA GLU A 151 13.53 38.31 5.07
C GLU A 151 12.47 39.42 5.16
N ARG A 152 11.23 39.15 4.73
CA ARG A 152 10.11 40.11 4.84
C ARG A 152 9.75 40.42 6.29
N MET A 153 9.71 39.42 7.16
CA MET A 153 9.51 39.65 8.60
C MET A 153 10.57 40.57 9.20
N ALA A 154 11.84 40.41 8.81
CA ALA A 154 12.93 41.28 9.27
C ALA A 154 12.82 42.72 8.71
N GLU A 155 12.22 42.94 7.55
CA GLU A 155 11.92 44.22 6.96
C GLU A 155 10.72 44.92 7.66
N GLU A 156 9.63 44.15 7.93
CA GLU A 156 8.42 44.65 8.55
C GLU A 156 8.57 44.90 10.07
N PHE A 157 9.42 44.11 10.74
CA PHE A 157 9.63 44.12 12.21
C PHE A 157 11.11 44.20 12.57
N PRO A 158 11.65 45.41 12.87
CA PRO A 158 13.06 45.58 13.24
C PRO A 158 13.49 44.75 14.45
N GLU A 159 12.59 44.56 15.43
CA GLU A 159 12.81 43.71 16.61
C GLU A 159 13.07 42.25 16.25
N PHE A 160 12.40 41.73 15.22
CA PHE A 160 12.63 40.39 14.73
C PHE A 160 14.01 40.21 14.11
N LYS A 161 14.50 41.24 13.39
CA LYS A 161 15.86 41.26 12.88
C LYS A 161 16.92 41.22 13.99
N ALA A 162 16.68 41.95 15.08
CA ALA A 162 17.56 41.92 16.26
C ALA A 162 17.59 40.53 16.91
N MET A 163 16.46 39.85 17.04
CA MET A 163 16.35 38.47 17.56
C MET A 163 17.11 37.47 16.69
N LEU A 164 17.01 37.54 15.37
CA LEU A 164 17.75 36.67 14.46
C LEU A 164 19.28 36.84 14.59
N ASN A 165 19.75 38.05 14.80
CA ASN A 165 21.18 38.35 14.97
C ASN A 165 21.72 37.92 16.35
N ALA A 166 20.86 37.81 17.37
CA ALA A 166 21.19 37.38 18.72
C ALA A 166 21.16 35.86 18.93
N ALA A 167 20.58 35.09 17.98
CA ALA A 167 20.52 33.63 18.07
C ALA A 167 21.93 33.03 17.94
N PRO A 168 22.36 32.13 18.84
CA PRO A 168 23.67 31.47 18.75
C PRO A 168 23.71 30.61 17.46
N ARG A 169 24.82 30.73 16.73
CA ARG A 169 25.07 29.96 15.50
C ARG A 169 25.42 28.52 15.78
#